data_c19ffda430b47a7b116c62e8e9a040f7
#
_entry.id   c19ffda430b47a7b116c62e8e9a040f7
#
_cell.length_a   1.000
_cell.length_b   1.000
_cell.length_c   1.000
_cell.angle_alpha   90.00
_cell.angle_beta   90.00
_cell.angle_gamma   90.00
#
_symmetry.space_group_name_H-M   'P 1'
#
loop_
_entity.id
_entity.type
_entity.pdbx_description
1 polymer ?
#
loop_
_entity_poly.entity_id
_entity_poly.type
_entity_poly.pdbx_seq_one_letter_code
_entity_poly.pdbx_strand_id
1 'polypeptide(L)'
;GDDLTKKVRERSIFRTPATAAIRKGYFEDGNGAAMDVPIGTRFSGDNLNYTVTEKIATGQFRLLCETPGAAGNQYQGNLFPIDYVEGLGAARLADILINGEDEESDEDLLDRYMDSLQAQAYGGNKADYKTKVELLQGVGAVKVFPVWNGGGTVKIVFVNSDWGIPSSDLVNSVQTVVDPVQNQGVGDGIAPIGHVVTVEGVTGTTINVSFTLTFSGSATWSTIETSVKKA
;
A
#
# COMPACT_ATOMS: atom_id res chain seq x y z
N GLY A 1 -4.04 -19.62 14.75
CA GLY A 1 -4.85 -20.74 14.26
C GLY A 1 -6.33 -20.56 14.49
N ASP A 2 -7.10 -21.58 14.13
CA ASP A 2 -8.58 -21.55 14.14
C ASP A 2 -9.21 -21.15 15.48
N ASP A 3 -8.59 -21.55 16.59
CA ASP A 3 -9.12 -21.24 17.93
C ASP A 3 -8.99 -19.75 18.27
N LEU A 4 -7.88 -19.11 17.88
CA LEU A 4 -7.72 -17.66 18.03
C LEU A 4 -8.75 -16.92 17.18
N THR A 5 -8.91 -17.32 15.92
CA THR A 5 -9.88 -16.73 14.99
C THR A 5 -11.31 -16.82 15.52
N LYS A 6 -11.69 -17.93 16.17
CA LYS A 6 -13.01 -18.07 16.80
C LYS A 6 -13.17 -17.15 18.00
N LYS A 7 -12.15 -17.05 18.86
CA LYS A 7 -12.17 -16.24 20.06
C LYS A 7 -12.30 -14.73 19.78
N VAL A 8 -11.54 -14.24 18.79
CA VAL A 8 -11.57 -12.81 18.44
C VAL A 8 -12.88 -12.39 17.78
N ARG A 9 -13.57 -13.34 17.11
CA ARG A 9 -14.92 -13.12 16.53
C ARG A 9 -15.99 -12.79 17.58
N GLU A 10 -15.84 -13.25 18.81
CA GLU A 10 -16.74 -12.89 19.91
C GLU A 10 -16.78 -11.38 20.19
N ARG A 11 -15.72 -10.67 19.76
CA ARG A 11 -15.60 -9.20 19.82
C ARG A 11 -15.76 -8.51 18.46
N SER A 12 -16.31 -9.20 17.48
CA SER A 12 -16.46 -8.70 16.12
C SER A 12 -15.13 -8.33 15.45
N ILE A 13 -14.02 -8.96 15.87
CA ILE A 13 -12.71 -8.83 15.22
C ILE A 13 -12.58 -9.98 14.23
N PHE A 14 -12.28 -9.65 12.98
CA PHE A 14 -12.10 -10.62 11.90
C PHE A 14 -10.66 -10.51 11.39
N ARG A 15 -10.07 -11.65 11.05
CA ARG A 15 -8.76 -11.69 10.41
C ARG A 15 -8.82 -10.92 9.10
N THR A 16 -7.83 -10.06 8.88
CA THR A 16 -7.68 -9.32 7.62
C THR A 16 -7.23 -10.30 6.53
N PRO A 17 -7.98 -10.44 5.42
CA PRO A 17 -7.60 -11.33 4.33
C PRO A 17 -6.44 -10.76 3.53
N ALA A 18 -5.74 -11.63 2.79
CA ALA A 18 -4.72 -11.21 1.83
C ALA A 18 -5.33 -10.27 0.77
N THR A 19 -4.58 -9.25 0.38
CA THR A 19 -4.97 -8.28 -0.64
C THR A 19 -4.01 -8.29 -1.82
N ALA A 20 -4.49 -7.93 -3.01
CA ALA A 20 -3.71 -7.94 -4.23
C ALA A 20 -2.96 -6.61 -4.44
N ALA A 21 -1.73 -6.68 -4.95
CA ALA A 21 -0.95 -5.50 -5.30
C ALA A 21 -1.58 -4.74 -6.49
N ILE A 22 -1.59 -3.41 -6.41
CA ILE A 22 -1.90 -2.54 -7.55
C ILE A 22 -0.59 -1.91 -8.02
N ARG A 23 -0.27 -2.17 -9.28
CA ARG A 23 0.99 -1.76 -9.90
C ARG A 23 0.74 -0.82 -11.07
N LYS A 24 1.77 -0.10 -11.47
CA LYS A 24 1.77 0.73 -12.68
C LYS A 24 2.42 -0.02 -13.83
N GLY A 25 1.72 -0.12 -14.96
CA GLY A 25 2.24 -0.67 -16.21
C GLY A 25 2.44 0.39 -17.25
N TYR A 26 3.47 0.20 -18.08
CA TYR A 26 3.81 1.01 -19.23
C TYR A 26 3.71 0.17 -20.49
N PHE A 27 3.08 0.72 -21.52
CA PHE A 27 2.80 0.02 -22.77
C PHE A 27 3.25 0.88 -23.95
N GLU A 28 3.98 0.27 -24.88
CA GLU A 28 4.54 0.90 -26.06
C GLU A 28 4.23 0.08 -27.30
N ASP A 29 4.07 0.75 -28.43
CA ASP A 29 3.92 0.12 -29.73
C ASP A 29 5.28 -0.41 -30.28
N GLY A 30 5.25 -1.00 -31.47
CA GLY A 30 6.46 -1.52 -32.13
C GLY A 30 7.52 -0.46 -32.47
N ASN A 31 7.20 0.83 -32.38
CA ASN A 31 8.09 1.96 -32.61
C ASN A 31 8.56 2.62 -31.30
N GLY A 32 8.12 2.12 -30.14
CA GLY A 32 8.44 2.68 -28.82
C GLY A 32 7.56 3.87 -28.41
N ALA A 33 6.48 4.15 -29.13
CA ALA A 33 5.54 5.18 -28.75
C ALA A 33 4.51 4.66 -27.72
N ALA A 34 4.10 5.53 -26.78
CA ALA A 34 3.11 5.16 -25.77
C ALA A 34 1.80 4.69 -26.41
N MET A 35 1.35 3.51 -26.04
CA MET A 35 0.18 2.84 -26.61
C MET A 35 -0.86 2.51 -25.55
N ASP A 36 -2.13 2.74 -25.86
CA ASP A 36 -3.23 2.32 -25.00
C ASP A 36 -3.61 0.86 -25.23
N VAL A 37 -3.88 0.16 -24.14
CA VAL A 37 -4.38 -1.22 -24.15
C VAL A 37 -5.79 -1.30 -23.57
N PRO A 38 -6.62 -2.26 -23.99
CA PRO A 38 -7.97 -2.42 -23.46
C PRO A 38 -7.95 -2.75 -21.96
N ILE A 39 -8.89 -2.18 -21.20
CA ILE A 39 -9.14 -2.58 -19.81
C ILE A 39 -9.60 -4.04 -19.80
N GLY A 40 -9.11 -4.82 -18.84
CA GLY A 40 -9.34 -6.26 -18.75
C GLY A 40 -8.27 -7.10 -19.46
N THR A 41 -7.37 -6.50 -20.23
CA THR A 41 -6.24 -7.23 -20.84
C THR A 41 -5.34 -7.81 -19.76
N ARG A 42 -4.90 -9.05 -19.95
CA ARG A 42 -4.09 -9.80 -18.98
C ARG A 42 -2.65 -9.93 -19.46
N PHE A 43 -1.73 -9.76 -18.52
CA PHE A 43 -0.30 -9.90 -18.76
C PHE A 43 0.33 -10.83 -17.73
N SER A 44 1.39 -11.53 -18.13
CA SER A 44 2.19 -12.37 -17.23
C SER A 44 3.58 -11.78 -17.03
N GLY A 45 4.08 -11.86 -15.79
CA GLY A 45 5.46 -11.49 -15.42
C GLY A 45 5.85 -12.23 -14.14
N ASP A 46 7.00 -12.90 -14.15
CA ASP A 46 7.55 -13.67 -13.02
C ASP A 46 6.55 -14.67 -12.40
N ASN A 47 5.89 -15.47 -13.24
CA ASN A 47 4.86 -16.45 -12.85
C ASN A 47 3.61 -15.86 -12.18
N LEU A 48 3.44 -14.55 -12.19
CA LEU A 48 2.24 -13.85 -11.73
C LEU A 48 1.50 -13.24 -12.93
N ASN A 49 0.18 -13.15 -12.78
CA ASN A 49 -0.67 -12.51 -13.77
C ASN A 49 -1.18 -11.17 -13.25
N TYR A 50 -1.32 -10.23 -14.17
CA TYR A 50 -1.76 -8.86 -13.90
C TYR A 50 -2.86 -8.48 -14.88
N THR A 51 -3.95 -7.95 -14.38
CA THR A 51 -5.07 -7.46 -15.18
C THR A 51 -5.08 -5.94 -15.22
N VAL A 52 -5.20 -5.37 -16.41
CA VAL A 52 -5.37 -3.92 -16.62
C VAL A 52 -6.73 -3.48 -16.09
N THR A 53 -6.75 -2.56 -15.13
CA THR A 53 -7.99 -2.12 -14.46
C THR A 53 -8.40 -0.68 -14.78
N GLU A 54 -7.43 0.22 -14.92
CA GLU A 54 -7.72 1.64 -15.10
C GLU A 54 -6.61 2.34 -15.90
N LYS A 55 -6.99 3.30 -16.73
CA LYS A 55 -6.05 4.16 -17.46
C LYS A 55 -5.63 5.34 -16.58
N ILE A 56 -4.32 5.54 -16.42
CA ILE A 56 -3.74 6.70 -15.73
C ILE A 56 -3.43 7.81 -16.75
N ALA A 57 -2.75 7.44 -17.83
CA ALA A 57 -2.39 8.32 -18.93
C ALA A 57 -2.19 7.47 -20.20
N THR A 58 -1.91 8.09 -21.35
CA THR A 58 -1.58 7.35 -22.58
C THR A 58 -0.39 6.43 -22.32
N GLY A 59 -0.57 5.15 -22.63
CA GLY A 59 0.43 4.10 -22.39
C GLY A 59 0.71 3.79 -20.92
N GLN A 60 -0.08 4.32 -19.96
CA GLN A 60 0.10 4.09 -18.52
C GLN A 60 -1.19 3.63 -17.88
N PHE A 61 -1.16 2.50 -17.22
CA PHE A 61 -2.34 1.87 -16.64
C PHE A 61 -2.07 1.33 -15.24
N ARG A 62 -3.14 1.23 -14.44
CA ARG A 62 -3.18 0.44 -13.21
C ARG A 62 -3.35 -1.03 -13.57
N LEU A 63 -2.56 -1.87 -12.96
CA LEU A 63 -2.61 -3.31 -13.07
C LEU A 63 -2.84 -3.92 -11.70
N LEU A 64 -3.87 -4.76 -11.60
CA LEU A 64 -4.14 -5.57 -10.42
C LEU A 64 -3.42 -6.91 -10.56
N CYS A 65 -2.61 -7.28 -9.59
CA CYS A 65 -2.08 -8.64 -9.49
C CYS A 65 -3.23 -9.61 -9.22
N GLU A 66 -3.35 -10.69 -10.00
CA GLU A 66 -4.45 -11.66 -9.81
C GLU A 66 -4.25 -12.56 -8.58
N THR A 67 -3.00 -12.65 -8.10
CA THR A 67 -2.66 -13.40 -6.89
C THR A 67 -2.58 -12.44 -5.70
N PRO A 68 -3.45 -12.57 -4.69
CA PRO A 68 -3.32 -11.81 -3.45
C PRO A 68 -2.03 -12.14 -2.71
N GLY A 69 -1.56 -11.19 -1.90
CA GLY A 69 -0.37 -11.34 -1.08
C GLY A 69 0.76 -10.42 -1.50
N ALA A 70 1.81 -10.40 -0.69
CA ALA A 70 3.01 -9.57 -0.87
C ALA A 70 3.84 -9.97 -2.10
N ALA A 71 3.61 -11.16 -2.68
CA ALA A 71 4.32 -11.63 -3.88
C ALA A 71 4.18 -10.67 -5.07
N GLY A 72 3.01 -10.03 -5.22
CA GLY A 72 2.75 -9.04 -6.27
C GLY A 72 3.59 -7.75 -6.17
N ASN A 73 4.26 -7.50 -5.05
CA ASN A 73 5.07 -6.31 -4.81
C ASN A 73 6.48 -6.44 -5.38
N GLN A 74 6.99 -7.65 -5.58
CA GLN A 74 8.42 -7.88 -5.76
C GLN A 74 8.89 -7.74 -7.21
N TYR A 75 8.07 -8.15 -8.16
CA TYR A 75 8.48 -8.15 -9.55
C TYR A 75 8.44 -6.74 -10.16
N GLN A 76 9.48 -6.40 -10.87
CA GLN A 76 9.59 -5.23 -11.74
C GLN A 76 10.32 -5.62 -13.01
N GLY A 77 9.70 -5.42 -14.16
CA GLY A 77 10.30 -5.87 -15.41
C GLY A 77 9.30 -6.00 -16.54
N ASN A 78 9.68 -6.76 -17.57
CA ASN A 78 8.87 -6.93 -18.76
C ASN A 78 7.62 -7.78 -18.48
N LEU A 79 6.52 -7.37 -19.08
CA LEU A 79 5.27 -8.09 -19.10
C LEU A 79 5.03 -8.74 -20.47
N PHE A 80 4.47 -9.92 -20.46
CA PHE A 80 4.10 -10.65 -21.66
C PHE A 80 2.57 -10.76 -21.74
N PRO A 81 1.93 -10.36 -22.85
CA PRO A 81 0.49 -10.47 -22.99
C PRO A 81 0.08 -11.96 -23.01
N ILE A 82 -0.96 -12.30 -22.24
CA ILE A 82 -1.52 -13.66 -22.22
C ILE A 82 -2.33 -13.90 -23.50
N ASP A 83 -3.11 -12.88 -23.90
CA ASP A 83 -3.82 -12.87 -25.15
C ASP A 83 -3.18 -11.85 -26.11
N TYR A 84 -3.33 -12.08 -27.41
CA TYR A 84 -2.77 -11.18 -28.43
C TYR A 84 -3.33 -9.76 -28.28
N VAL A 85 -2.43 -8.76 -28.27
CA VAL A 85 -2.76 -7.33 -28.26
C VAL A 85 -2.20 -6.70 -29.53
N GLU A 86 -3.09 -6.24 -30.40
CA GLU A 86 -2.71 -5.65 -31.68
C GLU A 86 -1.85 -4.39 -31.49
N GLY A 87 -0.73 -4.34 -32.18
CA GLY A 87 0.18 -3.19 -32.17
C GLY A 87 1.10 -3.09 -30.96
N LEU A 88 0.97 -3.98 -29.96
CA LEU A 88 1.81 -3.96 -28.76
C LEU A 88 3.26 -4.38 -29.11
N GLY A 89 4.22 -3.49 -28.86
CA GLY A 89 5.66 -3.76 -29.01
C GLY A 89 6.33 -4.14 -27.70
N ALA A 90 6.01 -3.40 -26.62
CA ALA A 90 6.56 -3.67 -25.30
C ALA A 90 5.54 -3.36 -24.19
N ALA A 91 5.62 -4.16 -23.10
CA ALA A 91 4.89 -3.92 -21.88
C ALA A 91 5.84 -4.09 -20.69
N ARG A 92 5.75 -3.22 -19.68
CA ARG A 92 6.63 -3.24 -18.53
C ARG A 92 5.86 -2.93 -17.25
N LEU A 93 6.08 -3.74 -16.20
CA LEU A 93 5.62 -3.48 -14.86
C LEU A 93 6.64 -2.61 -14.11
N ALA A 94 6.17 -1.57 -13.45
CA ALA A 94 7.02 -0.66 -12.70
C ALA A 94 6.46 -0.42 -11.29
N ASP A 95 6.22 0.83 -10.93
CA ASP A 95 5.93 1.29 -9.57
C ASP A 95 4.81 0.53 -8.87
N ILE A 96 4.94 0.36 -7.57
CA ILE A 96 3.86 -0.09 -6.69
C ILE A 96 2.99 1.13 -6.39
N LEU A 97 1.71 1.06 -6.71
CA LEU A 97 0.74 2.08 -6.36
C LEU A 97 0.10 1.78 -5.01
N ILE A 98 -0.30 0.52 -4.81
CA ILE A 98 -0.81 0.01 -3.53
C ILE A 98 -0.19 -1.38 -3.31
N ASN A 99 0.39 -1.59 -2.14
CA ASN A 99 0.99 -2.87 -1.79
C ASN A 99 -0.06 -3.97 -1.68
N GLY A 100 0.27 -5.15 -2.19
CA GLY A 100 -0.42 -6.37 -1.81
C GLY A 100 0.06 -6.84 -0.45
N GLU A 101 -0.83 -7.41 0.34
CA GLU A 101 -0.56 -7.85 1.71
C GLU A 101 -0.98 -9.30 1.87
N ASP A 102 -0.19 -10.05 2.63
CA ASP A 102 -0.54 -11.41 3.01
C ASP A 102 -1.69 -11.41 4.03
N GLU A 103 -2.33 -12.55 4.22
CA GLU A 103 -3.32 -12.70 5.27
C GLU A 103 -2.67 -12.40 6.64
N GLU A 104 -3.38 -11.64 7.48
CA GLU A 104 -2.95 -11.26 8.83
C GLU A 104 -2.44 -12.48 9.61
N SER A 105 -1.25 -12.36 10.20
CA SER A 105 -0.66 -13.42 11.02
C SER A 105 -1.44 -13.66 12.32
N ASP A 106 -1.19 -14.79 12.98
CA ASP A 106 -1.78 -15.06 14.31
C ASP A 106 -1.26 -14.08 15.36
N GLU A 107 -0.02 -13.62 15.22
CA GLU A 107 0.63 -12.67 16.13
C GLU A 107 -0.02 -11.29 16.01
N ASP A 108 -0.13 -10.77 14.80
CA ASP A 108 -0.76 -9.47 14.55
C ASP A 108 -2.24 -9.46 14.97
N LEU A 109 -2.98 -10.54 14.67
CA LEU A 109 -4.37 -10.69 15.09
C LEU A 109 -4.49 -10.71 16.62
N LEU A 110 -3.56 -11.35 17.34
CA LEU A 110 -3.53 -11.38 18.81
C LEU A 110 -3.23 -10.00 19.36
N ASP A 111 -2.26 -9.29 18.81
CA ASP A 111 -1.88 -7.95 19.24
C ASP A 111 -3.05 -6.98 19.05
N ARG A 112 -3.71 -7.03 17.90
CA ARG A 112 -4.92 -6.23 17.62
C ARG A 112 -6.08 -6.57 18.56
N TYR A 113 -6.22 -7.84 18.94
CA TYR A 113 -7.19 -8.25 19.95
C TYR A 113 -6.83 -7.67 21.32
N MET A 114 -5.56 -7.74 21.75
CA MET A 114 -5.11 -7.19 23.04
C MET A 114 -5.27 -5.66 23.07
N ASP A 115 -4.95 -4.96 21.99
CA ASP A 115 -5.18 -3.52 21.86
C ASP A 115 -6.66 -3.16 22.01
N SER A 116 -7.56 -3.97 21.46
CA SER A 116 -9.02 -3.77 21.60
C SER A 116 -9.53 -3.89 23.03
N LEU A 117 -8.78 -4.57 23.90
CA LEU A 117 -9.09 -4.66 25.33
C LEU A 117 -8.68 -3.41 26.10
N GLN A 118 -7.64 -2.71 25.64
CA GLN A 118 -7.05 -1.55 26.31
C GLN A 118 -7.60 -0.22 25.84
N ALA A 119 -7.93 -0.10 24.54
CA ALA A 119 -8.41 1.14 23.93
C ALA A 119 -9.74 0.91 23.23
N GLN A 120 -10.81 1.42 23.81
CA GLN A 120 -12.13 1.41 23.15
C GLN A 120 -12.17 2.49 22.07
N ALA A 121 -12.45 2.06 20.83
CA ALA A 121 -12.79 2.96 19.75
C ALA A 121 -14.21 3.49 19.94
N TYR A 122 -14.32 4.80 20.14
CA TYR A 122 -15.61 5.51 20.13
C TYR A 122 -15.62 6.46 18.94
N GLY A 123 -16.72 6.54 18.19
CA GLY A 123 -16.83 7.30 16.96
C GLY A 123 -16.12 8.66 16.99
N GLY A 124 -15.02 8.76 16.24
CA GLY A 124 -14.21 9.97 16.07
C GLY A 124 -13.14 10.23 17.12
N ASN A 125 -12.88 9.35 18.07
CA ASN A 125 -11.71 9.49 18.93
C ASN A 125 -10.43 9.02 18.20
N LYS A 126 -9.24 9.31 18.79
CA LYS A 126 -7.96 8.93 18.18
C LYS A 126 -7.83 7.43 17.93
N ALA A 127 -8.32 6.61 18.86
CA ALA A 127 -8.29 5.16 18.75
C ALA A 127 -9.17 4.66 17.60
N ASP A 128 -10.35 5.25 17.41
CA ASP A 128 -11.27 4.92 16.32
C ASP A 128 -10.64 5.22 14.94
N TYR A 129 -10.07 6.43 14.77
CA TYR A 129 -9.37 6.78 13.54
C TYR A 129 -8.18 5.86 13.28
N LYS A 130 -7.34 5.63 14.29
CA LYS A 130 -6.17 4.77 14.17
C LYS A 130 -6.58 3.37 13.70
N THR A 131 -7.47 2.71 14.45
CA THR A 131 -7.92 1.35 14.15
C THR A 131 -8.55 1.21 12.78
N LYS A 132 -9.42 2.14 12.40
CA LYS A 132 -10.11 2.07 11.10
C LYS A 132 -9.20 2.35 9.92
N VAL A 133 -8.25 3.27 10.07
CA VAL A 133 -7.32 3.63 8.99
C VAL A 133 -6.22 2.59 8.82
N GLU A 134 -5.72 1.99 9.90
CA GLU A 134 -4.75 0.89 9.86
C GLU A 134 -5.32 -0.40 9.21
N LEU A 135 -6.64 -0.53 9.14
CA LEU A 135 -7.30 -1.65 8.42
C LEU A 135 -7.42 -1.42 6.91
N LEU A 136 -7.08 -0.23 6.41
CA LEU A 136 -7.11 0.04 4.97
C LEU A 136 -5.88 -0.58 4.29
N GLN A 137 -6.12 -1.20 3.15
CA GLN A 137 -5.05 -1.85 2.37
C GLN A 137 -3.91 -0.86 2.07
N GLY A 138 -2.67 -1.32 2.25
CA GLY A 138 -1.45 -0.56 1.96
C GLY A 138 -1.07 0.44 3.05
N VAL A 139 -1.85 0.55 4.12
CA VAL A 139 -1.58 1.43 5.26
C VAL A 139 -0.81 0.66 6.32
N GLY A 140 0.34 1.22 6.76
CA GLY A 140 1.08 0.74 7.92
C GLY A 140 0.68 1.49 9.20
N ALA A 141 1.65 2.02 9.93
CA ALA A 141 1.37 2.76 11.16
C ALA A 141 0.77 4.14 10.90
N VAL A 142 -0.19 4.51 11.75
CA VAL A 142 -0.98 5.74 11.64
C VAL A 142 -0.77 6.64 12.87
N LYS A 143 -0.62 7.94 12.63
CA LYS A 143 -0.59 8.98 13.66
C LYS A 143 -1.70 10.00 13.44
N VAL A 144 -2.51 10.23 14.47
CA VAL A 144 -3.66 11.13 14.43
C VAL A 144 -3.36 12.42 15.21
N PHE A 145 -3.51 13.56 14.57
CA PHE A 145 -3.34 14.91 15.13
C PHE A 145 -4.70 15.60 15.20
N PRO A 146 -5.34 15.67 16.37
CA PRO A 146 -6.60 16.38 16.53
C PRO A 146 -6.38 17.89 16.56
N VAL A 147 -7.36 18.64 16.07
CA VAL A 147 -7.41 20.12 16.16
C VAL A 147 -6.18 20.79 15.52
N TRP A 148 -5.57 20.15 14.52
CA TRP A 148 -4.30 20.60 13.93
C TRP A 148 -4.40 21.96 13.20
N ASN A 149 -5.60 22.30 12.73
CA ASN A 149 -5.90 23.55 12.02
C ASN A 149 -7.20 24.19 12.54
N GLY A 150 -7.42 24.19 13.87
CA GLY A 150 -8.62 24.72 14.50
C GLY A 150 -9.70 23.66 14.80
N GLY A 151 -10.75 24.09 15.48
CA GLY A 151 -11.83 23.19 15.91
C GLY A 151 -12.46 22.41 14.76
N GLY A 152 -12.78 21.13 14.99
CA GLY A 152 -13.37 20.25 13.99
C GLY A 152 -12.37 19.68 12.96
N THR A 153 -11.08 20.01 13.04
CA THR A 153 -10.09 19.50 12.10
C THR A 153 -9.27 18.35 12.67
N VAL A 154 -9.02 17.33 11.86
CA VAL A 154 -8.16 16.18 12.18
C VAL A 154 -7.16 15.98 11.05
N LYS A 155 -5.91 15.76 11.41
CA LYS A 155 -4.88 15.35 10.44
C LYS A 155 -4.44 13.93 10.73
N ILE A 156 -4.38 13.12 9.68
CA ILE A 156 -3.90 11.74 9.72
C ILE A 156 -2.62 11.67 8.91
N VAL A 157 -1.55 11.18 9.51
CA VAL A 157 -0.27 10.94 8.84
C VAL A 157 0.06 9.46 8.98
N PHE A 158 0.48 8.83 7.88
CA PHE A 158 0.74 7.39 7.88
C PHE A 158 1.97 7.01 7.03
N VAL A 159 2.53 5.85 7.32
CA VAL A 159 3.48 5.11 6.48
C VAL A 159 2.74 4.04 5.68
N ASN A 160 3.30 3.61 4.55
CA ASN A 160 2.75 2.44 3.84
C ASN A 160 3.04 1.14 4.63
N SER A 161 2.48 0.02 4.19
CA SER A 161 2.65 -1.29 4.84
C SER A 161 4.10 -1.80 4.85
N ASP A 162 5.00 -1.26 4.00
CA ASP A 162 6.43 -1.54 4.00
C ASP A 162 7.24 -0.53 4.84
N TRP A 163 6.59 0.26 5.70
CA TRP A 163 7.21 1.32 6.54
C TRP A 163 7.87 2.44 5.73
N GLY A 164 7.53 2.55 4.45
CA GLY A 164 8.02 3.57 3.54
C GLY A 164 7.08 4.77 3.39
N ILE A 165 7.45 5.67 2.47
CA ILE A 165 6.62 6.81 2.07
C ILE A 165 5.47 6.28 1.21
N PRO A 166 4.19 6.55 1.54
CA PRO A 166 3.07 6.13 0.72
C PRO A 166 3.04 6.85 -0.63
N SER A 167 2.57 6.16 -1.66
CA SER A 167 2.33 6.78 -2.96
C SER A 167 1.19 7.82 -2.87
N SER A 168 1.18 8.77 -3.81
CA SER A 168 0.08 9.75 -3.91
C SER A 168 -1.28 9.06 -4.12
N ASP A 169 -1.29 7.94 -4.85
CA ASP A 169 -2.50 7.16 -5.11
C ASP A 169 -3.04 6.52 -3.83
N LEU A 170 -2.16 5.98 -2.99
CA LEU A 170 -2.56 5.44 -1.69
C LEU A 170 -3.08 6.55 -0.76
N VAL A 171 -2.40 7.71 -0.69
CA VAL A 171 -2.87 8.86 0.10
C VAL A 171 -4.26 9.32 -0.34
N ASN A 172 -4.49 9.44 -1.65
CA ASN A 172 -5.78 9.83 -2.21
C ASN A 172 -6.88 8.78 -1.93
N SER A 173 -6.53 7.49 -2.01
CA SER A 173 -7.46 6.40 -1.70
C SER A 173 -7.88 6.44 -0.23
N VAL A 174 -6.93 6.61 0.69
CA VAL A 174 -7.21 6.74 2.13
C VAL A 174 -8.02 8.01 2.41
N GLN A 175 -7.69 9.16 1.80
CA GLN A 175 -8.46 10.40 1.93
C GLN A 175 -9.91 10.20 1.50
N THR A 176 -10.14 9.52 0.37
CA THR A 176 -11.48 9.27 -0.16
C THR A 176 -12.32 8.40 0.78
N VAL A 177 -11.70 7.38 1.42
CA VAL A 177 -12.38 6.50 2.36
C VAL A 177 -12.64 7.18 3.70
N VAL A 178 -11.69 8.00 4.17
CA VAL A 178 -11.77 8.66 5.49
C VAL A 178 -12.73 9.85 5.45
N ASP A 179 -12.52 10.76 4.52
CA ASP A 179 -13.31 12.00 4.38
C ASP A 179 -13.19 12.50 2.93
N PRO A 180 -14.15 12.15 2.05
CA PRO A 180 -14.11 12.50 0.63
C PRO A 180 -13.97 14.02 0.42
N VAL A 181 -13.00 14.44 -0.41
CA VAL A 181 -12.67 15.85 -0.63
C VAL A 181 -13.87 16.68 -1.09
N GLN A 182 -14.79 16.08 -1.85
CA GLN A 182 -16.00 16.76 -2.35
C GLN A 182 -17.01 17.06 -1.25
N ASN A 183 -17.02 16.27 -0.14
CA ASN A 183 -18.01 16.30 0.91
C ASN A 183 -17.35 16.28 2.30
N GLN A 184 -16.26 17.03 2.49
CA GLN A 184 -15.52 17.01 3.75
C GLN A 184 -16.38 17.48 4.93
N GLY A 185 -16.30 16.75 6.04
CA GLY A 185 -17.00 17.06 7.27
C GLY A 185 -18.50 16.71 7.27
N VAL A 186 -19.03 16.12 6.20
CA VAL A 186 -20.43 15.73 6.09
C VAL A 186 -20.71 14.37 6.75
N GLY A 187 -19.67 13.53 6.85
CA GLY A 187 -19.78 12.20 7.45
C GLY A 187 -20.07 11.08 6.43
N ASP A 188 -19.72 11.31 5.17
CA ASP A 188 -19.89 10.32 4.10
C ASP A 188 -18.81 9.23 4.12
N GLY A 189 -17.72 9.43 4.87
CA GLY A 189 -16.63 8.48 5.04
C GLY A 189 -16.55 7.91 6.47
N ILE A 190 -15.34 7.52 6.86
CA ILE A 190 -15.05 7.06 8.24
C ILE A 190 -15.19 8.21 9.25
N ALA A 191 -14.90 9.43 8.82
CA ALA A 191 -14.93 10.62 9.66
C ALA A 191 -16.36 10.95 10.12
N PRO A 192 -16.58 11.24 11.42
CA PRO A 192 -17.87 11.70 11.91
C PRO A 192 -18.26 13.07 11.33
N ILE A 193 -19.54 13.37 11.33
CA ILE A 193 -20.08 14.69 10.99
C ILE A 193 -19.36 15.78 11.79
N GLY A 194 -18.92 16.84 11.12
CA GLY A 194 -18.21 17.97 11.72
C GLY A 194 -16.70 17.78 11.85
N HIS A 195 -16.15 16.61 11.44
CA HIS A 195 -14.71 16.38 11.38
C HIS A 195 -14.20 16.55 9.95
N VAL A 196 -13.50 17.62 9.67
CA VAL A 196 -12.76 17.82 8.40
C VAL A 196 -11.40 17.14 8.53
N VAL A 197 -11.19 16.07 7.78
CA VAL A 197 -9.98 15.25 7.88
C VAL A 197 -9.05 15.49 6.71
N THR A 198 -7.77 15.78 7.02
CA THR A 198 -6.68 15.85 6.05
C THR A 198 -5.79 14.64 6.21
N VAL A 199 -5.59 13.89 5.13
CA VAL A 199 -4.72 12.71 5.09
C VAL A 199 -3.43 13.06 4.36
N GLU A 200 -2.29 12.75 4.97
CA GLU A 200 -0.96 12.99 4.40
C GLU A 200 -0.07 11.75 4.59
N GLY A 201 0.85 11.55 3.66
CA GLY A 201 1.95 10.60 3.83
C GLY A 201 3.07 11.21 4.68
N VAL A 202 3.89 10.36 5.29
CA VAL A 202 5.14 10.79 5.92
C VAL A 202 6.10 11.35 4.87
N THR A 203 6.98 12.26 5.31
CA THR A 203 8.08 12.77 4.49
C THR A 203 9.38 12.08 4.90
N GLY A 204 10.20 11.70 3.90
CA GLY A 204 11.50 11.10 4.16
C GLY A 204 12.53 12.15 4.58
N THR A 205 13.32 11.82 5.61
CA THR A 205 14.51 12.58 5.97
C THR A 205 15.74 11.78 5.58
N THR A 206 16.61 12.36 4.74
CA THR A 206 17.86 11.71 4.36
C THR A 206 18.84 11.76 5.53
N ILE A 207 19.27 10.59 5.99
CA ILE A 207 20.35 10.45 6.97
C ILE A 207 21.60 9.99 6.22
N ASN A 208 22.62 10.85 6.15
CA ASN A 208 23.88 10.49 5.57
C ASN A 208 24.74 9.76 6.62
N VAL A 209 25.08 8.49 6.33
CA VAL A 209 25.97 7.69 7.16
C VAL A 209 27.31 7.54 6.47
N SER A 210 28.38 7.88 7.17
CA SER A 210 29.76 7.69 6.71
C SER A 210 30.48 6.78 7.71
N PHE A 211 31.09 5.72 7.20
CA PHE A 211 31.87 4.79 8.03
C PHE A 211 33.09 4.27 7.25
N THR A 212 34.11 3.87 7.99
CA THR A 212 35.31 3.25 7.42
C THR A 212 35.28 1.75 7.74
N LEU A 213 35.39 0.91 6.71
CA LEU A 213 35.47 -0.53 6.88
C LEU A 213 36.93 -1.01 6.78
N THR A 214 37.33 -1.82 7.73
CA THR A 214 38.58 -2.57 7.66
C THR A 214 38.26 -4.03 7.36
N PHE A 215 38.73 -4.51 6.21
CA PHE A 215 38.51 -5.90 5.80
C PHE A 215 39.51 -6.84 6.48
N SER A 216 39.03 -8.02 6.90
CA SER A 216 39.89 -9.11 7.39
C SER A 216 39.86 -10.26 6.38
N GLY A 217 41.01 -10.93 6.19
CA GLY A 217 41.15 -12.04 5.24
C GLY A 217 41.01 -11.61 3.79
N SER A 218 40.31 -12.38 2.98
CA SER A 218 40.10 -12.15 1.54
C SER A 218 38.81 -11.36 1.22
N ALA A 219 38.15 -10.79 2.21
CA ALA A 219 36.93 -10.00 2.00
C ALA A 219 37.23 -8.70 1.26
N THR A 220 36.40 -8.34 0.30
CA THR A 220 36.47 -7.09 -0.46
C THR A 220 35.11 -6.39 -0.45
N TRP A 221 35.08 -5.09 -0.78
CA TRP A 221 33.81 -4.35 -0.85
C TRP A 221 32.80 -5.06 -1.76
N SER A 222 33.20 -5.52 -2.92
CA SER A 222 32.32 -6.21 -3.88
C SER A 222 31.67 -7.48 -3.33
N THR A 223 32.30 -8.17 -2.36
CA THR A 223 31.75 -9.40 -1.77
C THR A 223 30.78 -9.14 -0.63
N ILE A 224 30.85 -7.97 0.02
CA ILE A 224 30.03 -7.66 1.20
C ILE A 224 29.05 -6.48 1.01
N GLU A 225 29.16 -5.76 -0.10
CA GLU A 225 28.35 -4.55 -0.37
C GLU A 225 26.84 -4.77 -0.16
N THR A 226 26.32 -5.87 -0.70
CA THR A 226 24.89 -6.20 -0.59
C THR A 226 24.46 -6.43 0.85
N SER A 227 25.31 -7.10 1.65
CA SER A 227 25.04 -7.36 3.06
C SER A 227 25.10 -6.10 3.91
N VAL A 228 26.07 -5.21 3.62
CA VAL A 228 26.21 -3.92 4.33
C VAL A 228 25.09 -2.94 3.99
N LYS A 229 24.61 -2.94 2.74
CA LYS A 229 23.49 -2.07 2.34
C LYS A 229 22.15 -2.56 2.87
N LYS A 230 22.04 -3.83 3.26
CA LYS A 230 20.82 -4.44 3.78
C LYS A 230 20.73 -4.37 5.31
N ALA A 231 21.85 -4.20 6.00
CA ALA A 231 21.92 -4.08 7.45
C ALA A 231 21.51 -2.69 7.93
#